data_2c7f17216a67fbd79f1c6fb90d00dd24
#
_entry.id   2c7f17216a67fbd79f1c6fb90d00dd24
#
_cell.length_a   1.000
_cell.length_b   1.000
_cell.length_c   1.000
_cell.angle_alpha   90.00
_cell.angle_beta   90.00
_cell.angle_gamma   90.00
#
_symmetry.space_group_name_H-M   'P 1'
#
loop_
_entity.id
_entity.type
_entity.pdbx_description
1 polymer ?
#
loop_
_entity_poly.entity_id
_entity_poly.type
_entity_poly.pdbx_seq_one_letter_code
_entity_poly.pdbx_strand_id
1 'polypeptide(L)'
;MEIALLAAARSSHTTALLPCEEDSGYAIDINFGGKTFEVVFDTGSSDLWLAEQGFKCVNVNMTSVPAANCAFGPLAPPTFQDGKIPNENFNITYGDGEFLTGFMGYENVEVAGITVDKQEVALVNYAYWEGDNITSGLMGFAYPTLTSAYKGTNPAVDNTNTTDALYTNWVFNAIDQGLISPMFSVAMERGSNGGGGQLALGGLPSISYNKTFTSTPLHIVELIPDANAAKNYSFYTILPEGYVLEGAVESFWGPQEIEVERKTDYYAIVDSGTTLMYLPPHIAEEVNALFDPPSVWIEDEGVYENDCNATPPKFAVRINGTDFYINPQDILITGEEGYDPSTGGCLVGIQPSGDGIPNIYGDTFMKNVVAVFDIGASEMRFAPHEYY
;
A
#
# COMPACT_ATOMS: atom_id res chain seq x y z
N MET A 1 18.36 -29.11 -21.17
CA MET A 1 17.04 -29.76 -21.26
C MET A 1 16.22 -29.11 -20.16
N GLU A 2 15.67 -27.91 -20.48
CA GLU A 2 14.81 -27.13 -19.61
C GLU A 2 13.46 -27.81 -19.49
N ILE A 3 13.14 -28.28 -18.31
CA ILE A 3 11.77 -28.65 -17.96
C ILE A 3 11.13 -27.36 -17.43
N ALA A 4 10.56 -26.58 -18.34
CA ALA A 4 9.60 -25.56 -17.96
C ALA A 4 8.38 -26.27 -17.38
N LEU A 5 8.26 -26.28 -16.06
CA LEU A 5 6.98 -26.56 -15.41
C LEU A 5 6.05 -25.39 -15.74
N LEU A 6 5.28 -25.57 -16.81
CA LEU A 6 4.05 -24.83 -17.00
C LEU A 6 3.08 -25.32 -15.90
N ALA A 7 3.10 -24.64 -14.75
CA ALA A 7 1.96 -24.69 -13.86
C ALA A 7 0.78 -24.20 -14.69
N ALA A 8 -0.24 -25.06 -14.86
CA ALA A 8 -1.48 -24.66 -15.51
C ALA A 8 -1.99 -23.44 -14.76
N ALA A 9 -2.00 -22.28 -15.43
CA ALA A 9 -2.53 -21.06 -14.86
C ALA A 9 -3.99 -21.36 -14.50
N ARG A 10 -4.28 -21.43 -13.18
CA ARG A 10 -5.65 -21.35 -12.70
C ARG A 10 -6.18 -20.00 -13.19
N SER A 11 -7.44 -19.93 -13.57
CA SER A 11 -8.08 -18.67 -13.95
C SER A 11 -7.86 -17.67 -12.81
N SER A 12 -7.39 -16.47 -13.14
CA SER A 12 -7.28 -15.39 -12.15
C SER A 12 -8.68 -15.02 -11.68
N HIS A 13 -8.83 -14.85 -10.36
CA HIS A 13 -10.02 -14.27 -9.75
C HIS A 13 -9.81 -12.76 -9.69
N THR A 14 -10.70 -11.99 -10.29
CA THR A 14 -10.54 -10.54 -10.41
C THR A 14 -11.66 -9.79 -9.72
N THR A 15 -11.34 -8.67 -9.09
CA THR A 15 -12.29 -7.68 -8.60
C THR A 15 -11.88 -6.29 -9.07
N ALA A 16 -12.85 -5.38 -9.16
CA ALA A 16 -12.56 -3.98 -9.43
C ALA A 16 -11.79 -3.34 -8.27
N LEU A 17 -10.88 -2.46 -8.58
CA LEU A 17 -10.40 -1.43 -7.66
C LEU A 17 -11.37 -0.26 -7.75
N LEU A 18 -11.73 0.28 -6.60
CA LEU A 18 -12.66 1.39 -6.47
C LEU A 18 -11.86 2.59 -5.96
N PRO A 19 -11.84 3.72 -6.69
CA PRO A 19 -11.20 4.92 -6.17
C PRO A 19 -11.89 5.33 -4.88
N CYS A 20 -11.11 5.62 -3.85
CA CYS A 20 -11.58 6.14 -2.55
C CYS A 20 -10.73 7.33 -2.13
N GLU A 21 -11.09 7.99 -1.05
CA GLU A 21 -10.33 9.14 -0.54
C GLU A 21 -10.07 10.21 -1.63
N GLU A 22 -11.10 10.52 -2.41
CA GLU A 22 -11.03 11.49 -3.52
C GLU A 22 -9.98 11.15 -4.61
N ASP A 23 -9.82 9.84 -4.95
CA ASP A 23 -8.82 9.26 -5.87
C ASP A 23 -7.37 9.21 -5.32
N SER A 24 -7.17 9.47 -4.03
CA SER A 24 -5.87 9.33 -3.37
C SER A 24 -5.57 7.91 -2.87
N GLY A 25 -6.56 7.01 -2.91
CA GLY A 25 -6.44 5.61 -2.52
C GLY A 25 -7.35 4.68 -3.32
N TYR A 26 -7.24 3.39 -3.08
CA TYR A 26 -8.03 2.35 -3.73
C TYR A 26 -8.66 1.40 -2.72
N ALA A 27 -9.94 1.13 -2.90
CA ALA A 27 -10.69 0.16 -2.11
C ALA A 27 -11.05 -1.09 -2.92
N ILE A 28 -11.42 -2.13 -2.22
CA ILE A 28 -12.02 -3.35 -2.77
C ILE A 28 -13.27 -3.73 -2.00
N ASP A 29 -14.20 -4.38 -2.67
CA ASP A 29 -15.32 -5.05 -2.02
C ASP A 29 -14.86 -6.36 -1.39
N ILE A 30 -15.20 -6.56 -0.11
CA ILE A 30 -15.06 -7.84 0.58
C ILE A 30 -16.41 -8.29 1.12
N ASN A 31 -16.64 -9.60 1.19
CA ASN A 31 -17.73 -10.15 1.98
C ASN A 31 -17.17 -10.58 3.35
N PHE A 32 -17.69 -9.99 4.42
CA PHE A 32 -17.30 -10.24 5.80
C PHE A 32 -18.53 -10.72 6.56
N GLY A 33 -18.55 -12.00 6.94
CA GLY A 33 -19.67 -12.58 7.65
C GLY A 33 -21.01 -12.49 6.92
N GLY A 34 -21.02 -12.60 5.58
CA GLY A 34 -22.22 -12.54 4.76
C GLY A 34 -22.71 -11.12 4.42
N LYS A 35 -21.91 -10.08 4.71
CA LYS A 35 -22.17 -8.68 4.34
C LYS A 35 -21.03 -8.12 3.53
N THR A 36 -21.34 -7.33 2.51
CA THR A 36 -20.33 -6.62 1.72
C THR A 36 -19.91 -5.33 2.40
N PHE A 37 -18.60 -5.07 2.43
CA PHE A 37 -17.98 -3.83 2.87
C PHE A 37 -16.93 -3.41 1.86
N GLU A 38 -16.81 -2.12 1.63
CA GLU A 38 -15.66 -1.54 0.93
C GLU A 38 -14.55 -1.30 1.96
N VAL A 39 -13.33 -1.73 1.63
CA VAL A 39 -12.15 -1.58 2.49
C VAL A 39 -10.97 -1.07 1.68
N VAL A 40 -10.12 -0.25 2.27
CA VAL A 40 -8.87 0.21 1.64
C VAL A 40 -8.03 -1.01 1.29
N PHE A 41 -7.52 -1.07 0.06
CA PHE A 41 -6.62 -2.11 -0.43
C PHE A 41 -5.18 -1.66 -0.20
N ASP A 42 -4.46 -2.35 0.67
CA ASP A 42 -3.16 -1.92 1.16
C ASP A 42 -2.10 -3.02 1.02
N THR A 43 -1.06 -2.79 0.21
CA THR A 43 0.09 -3.69 0.10
C THR A 43 1.25 -3.34 1.05
N GLY A 44 1.12 -2.28 1.83
CA GLY A 44 2.08 -1.83 2.85
C GLY A 44 1.76 -2.30 4.26
N SER A 45 0.58 -2.90 4.52
CA SER A 45 0.26 -3.53 5.80
C SER A 45 -0.33 -4.92 5.62
N SER A 46 -0.64 -5.63 6.75
CA SER A 46 -1.00 -7.04 6.69
C SER A 46 -2.31 -7.40 7.35
N ASP A 47 -2.92 -6.50 8.09
CA ASP A 47 -4.13 -6.79 8.84
C ASP A 47 -5.40 -6.57 8.00
N LEU A 48 -6.43 -7.36 8.27
CA LEU A 48 -7.80 -7.05 7.89
C LEU A 48 -8.56 -6.60 9.13
N TRP A 49 -9.08 -5.37 9.07
CA TRP A 49 -9.90 -4.84 10.14
C TRP A 49 -11.09 -4.03 9.61
N LEU A 50 -12.18 -4.03 10.38
CA LEU A 50 -13.35 -3.18 10.16
C LEU A 50 -13.69 -2.39 11.43
N ALA A 51 -14.17 -1.16 11.28
CA ALA A 51 -14.73 -0.39 12.38
C ALA A 51 -16.06 -1.01 12.83
N GLU A 52 -16.21 -1.27 14.14
CA GLU A 52 -17.44 -1.87 14.69
C GLU A 52 -18.50 -0.81 15.05
N GLN A 53 -19.75 -1.23 15.08
CA GLN A 53 -20.82 -0.39 15.60
C GLN A 53 -20.59 -0.05 17.07
N GLY A 54 -20.58 1.24 17.37
CA GLY A 54 -20.33 1.76 18.73
C GLY A 54 -18.86 2.01 19.04
N PHE A 55 -17.96 1.95 18.06
CA PHE A 55 -16.56 2.34 18.23
C PHE A 55 -16.45 3.77 18.78
N LYS A 56 -15.35 4.08 19.39
CA LYS A 56 -15.02 5.40 19.92
C LYS A 56 -14.03 6.12 19.00
N CYS A 57 -14.47 7.22 18.38
CA CYS A 57 -13.60 8.10 17.62
C CYS A 57 -12.88 9.09 18.55
N VAL A 58 -11.61 9.33 18.27
CA VAL A 58 -10.77 10.31 18.96
C VAL A 58 -10.00 11.14 17.92
N ASN A 59 -9.51 12.31 18.35
CA ASN A 59 -8.55 13.07 17.53
C ASN A 59 -7.11 12.65 17.83
N VAL A 60 -6.14 13.23 17.14
CA VAL A 60 -4.69 12.98 17.30
C VAL A 60 -4.20 13.13 18.75
N ASN A 61 -4.87 13.94 19.58
CA ASN A 61 -4.56 14.10 21.01
C ASN A 61 -5.32 13.11 21.91
N MET A 62 -5.89 12.03 21.34
CA MET A 62 -6.68 11.00 22.04
C MET A 62 -7.93 11.56 22.75
N THR A 63 -8.40 12.74 22.36
CA THR A 63 -9.63 13.35 22.90
C THR A 63 -10.83 12.83 22.13
N SER A 64 -11.86 12.36 22.84
CA SER A 64 -13.09 11.84 22.23
C SER A 64 -13.79 12.90 21.41
N VAL A 65 -14.11 12.56 20.17
CA VAL A 65 -14.86 13.37 19.21
C VAL A 65 -16.09 12.59 18.70
N PRO A 66 -17.04 13.24 18.03
CA PRO A 66 -18.13 12.53 17.38
C PRO A 66 -17.63 11.44 16.40
N ALA A 67 -18.31 10.31 16.34
CA ALA A 67 -17.94 9.21 15.44
C ALA A 67 -17.85 9.62 13.95
N ALA A 68 -18.63 10.59 13.54
CA ALA A 68 -18.59 11.16 12.20
C ALA A 68 -17.24 11.83 11.84
N ASN A 69 -16.42 12.20 12.81
CA ASN A 69 -15.09 12.74 12.54
C ASN A 69 -14.09 11.70 12.03
N CYS A 70 -14.30 10.42 12.38
CA CYS A 70 -13.50 9.33 11.82
C CYS A 70 -14.00 8.88 10.43
N ALA A 71 -15.12 9.38 9.99
CA ALA A 71 -15.69 9.27 8.64
C ALA A 71 -15.64 7.85 8.02
N PHE A 72 -15.83 6.80 8.84
CA PHE A 72 -15.98 5.43 8.32
C PHE A 72 -17.28 5.27 7.55
N GLY A 73 -17.28 4.40 6.55
CA GLY A 73 -18.46 3.91 5.86
C GLY A 73 -19.36 3.02 6.73
N PRO A 74 -20.02 2.02 6.17
CA PRO A 74 -20.91 1.11 6.92
C PRO A 74 -20.14 0.35 8.02
N LEU A 75 -20.61 0.42 9.27
CA LEU A 75 -19.96 -0.21 10.41
C LEU A 75 -20.32 -1.70 10.55
N ALA A 76 -19.32 -2.52 10.89
CA ALA A 76 -19.50 -3.94 11.15
C ALA A 76 -20.25 -4.20 12.47
N PRO A 77 -21.03 -5.30 12.60
CA PRO A 77 -21.55 -5.73 13.90
C PRO A 77 -20.38 -6.01 14.87
N PRO A 78 -20.53 -5.76 16.20
CA PRO A 78 -19.46 -5.97 17.18
C PRO A 78 -19.33 -7.45 17.58
N THR A 79 -19.42 -8.35 16.61
CA THR A 79 -19.39 -9.82 16.80
C THR A 79 -18.77 -10.49 15.60
N PHE A 80 -18.08 -11.59 15.83
CA PHE A 80 -17.57 -12.49 14.80
C PHE A 80 -18.45 -13.73 14.68
N GLN A 81 -18.62 -14.24 13.46
CA GLN A 81 -19.41 -15.45 13.20
C GLN A 81 -18.77 -16.67 13.88
N ASP A 82 -17.47 -16.81 13.83
CA ASP A 82 -16.71 -17.93 14.38
C ASP A 82 -16.05 -17.61 15.74
N GLY A 83 -16.42 -16.49 16.34
CA GLY A 83 -16.12 -16.13 17.72
C GLY A 83 -14.87 -15.26 17.90
N LYS A 84 -14.84 -14.57 19.03
CA LYS A 84 -13.71 -13.74 19.48
C LYS A 84 -12.55 -14.60 19.98
N ILE A 85 -11.31 -14.20 19.70
CA ILE A 85 -10.10 -14.83 20.27
C ILE A 85 -9.90 -14.31 21.69
N PRO A 86 -9.91 -15.18 22.72
CA PRO A 86 -9.71 -14.75 24.10
C PRO A 86 -8.29 -14.29 24.36
N ASN A 87 -8.12 -13.21 25.13
CA ASN A 87 -6.80 -12.65 25.50
C ASN A 87 -5.93 -12.29 24.31
N GLU A 88 -6.53 -11.76 23.28
CA GLU A 88 -5.86 -11.21 22.13
C GLU A 88 -6.51 -9.88 21.74
N ASN A 89 -5.69 -8.89 21.47
CA ASN A 89 -6.14 -7.58 21.05
C ASN A 89 -5.44 -7.15 19.76
N PHE A 90 -6.02 -6.17 19.11
CA PHE A 90 -5.51 -5.50 17.93
C PHE A 90 -5.01 -4.11 18.30
N ASN A 91 -3.83 -3.71 17.79
CA ASN A 91 -3.24 -2.41 18.09
C ASN A 91 -2.26 -2.01 16.97
N ILE A 92 -2.64 -1.07 16.13
CA ILE A 92 -1.83 -0.60 14.99
C ILE A 92 -1.69 0.91 15.00
N THR A 93 -0.54 1.38 14.52
CA THR A 93 -0.29 2.78 14.17
C THR A 93 0.33 2.83 12.79
N TYR A 94 -0.24 3.62 11.89
CA TYR A 94 0.23 3.83 10.53
C TYR A 94 1.29 4.92 10.45
N GLY A 95 1.94 5.04 9.26
CA GLY A 95 3.04 5.97 9.04
C GLY A 95 2.68 7.44 9.11
N ASP A 96 1.43 7.78 8.83
CA ASP A 96 0.82 9.12 8.94
C ASP A 96 0.39 9.51 10.36
N GLY A 97 0.47 8.55 11.30
CA GLY A 97 0.09 8.74 12.70
C GLY A 97 -1.33 8.34 13.04
N GLU A 98 -2.13 7.84 12.10
CA GLU A 98 -3.39 7.20 12.39
C GLU A 98 -3.20 5.95 13.25
N PHE A 99 -4.08 5.72 14.20
CA PHE A 99 -3.98 4.58 15.10
C PHE A 99 -5.34 4.00 15.48
N LEU A 100 -5.36 2.68 15.66
CA LEU A 100 -6.57 1.95 15.98
C LEU A 100 -6.27 0.85 16.98
N THR A 101 -7.24 0.60 17.85
CA THR A 101 -7.22 -0.57 18.73
C THR A 101 -8.55 -1.32 18.67
N GLY A 102 -8.49 -2.61 18.98
CA GLY A 102 -9.66 -3.46 18.89
C GLY A 102 -9.43 -4.82 19.49
N PHE A 103 -10.11 -5.81 18.96
CA PHE A 103 -9.98 -7.19 19.39
C PHE A 103 -10.03 -8.13 18.18
N MET A 104 -9.38 -9.27 18.33
CA MET A 104 -9.24 -10.28 17.30
C MET A 104 -10.37 -11.33 17.38
N GLY A 105 -10.69 -11.89 16.23
CA GLY A 105 -11.66 -12.97 16.11
C GLY A 105 -11.59 -13.67 14.78
N TYR A 106 -12.44 -14.67 14.60
CA TYR A 106 -12.50 -15.45 13.36
C TYR A 106 -13.77 -15.14 12.58
N GLU A 107 -13.59 -14.90 11.28
CA GLU A 107 -14.67 -14.59 10.35
C GLU A 107 -14.45 -15.27 9.00
N ASN A 108 -15.53 -15.57 8.28
CA ASN A 108 -15.44 -15.99 6.89
C ASN A 108 -15.32 -14.76 5.99
N VAL A 109 -14.23 -14.68 5.22
CA VAL A 109 -13.91 -13.54 4.39
C VAL A 109 -13.80 -13.97 2.93
N GLU A 110 -14.60 -13.34 2.05
CA GLU A 110 -14.55 -13.58 0.62
C GLU A 110 -14.07 -12.34 -0.14
N VAL A 111 -13.11 -12.53 -1.06
CA VAL A 111 -12.61 -11.52 -2.01
C VAL A 111 -12.62 -12.12 -3.41
N ALA A 112 -13.19 -11.44 -4.37
CA ALA A 112 -13.25 -11.88 -5.78
C ALA A 112 -13.78 -13.32 -5.97
N GLY A 113 -14.75 -13.76 -5.13
CA GLY A 113 -15.32 -15.10 -5.16
C GLY A 113 -14.45 -16.20 -4.51
N ILE A 114 -13.37 -15.81 -3.82
CA ILE A 114 -12.52 -16.71 -3.02
C ILE A 114 -12.87 -16.52 -1.56
N THR A 115 -13.36 -17.57 -0.90
CA THR A 115 -13.65 -17.56 0.54
C THR A 115 -12.53 -18.22 1.32
N VAL A 116 -12.00 -17.53 2.31
CA VAL A 116 -11.17 -18.10 3.37
C VAL A 116 -12.01 -18.23 4.61
N ASP A 117 -12.24 -19.47 5.03
CA ASP A 117 -13.02 -19.76 6.24
C ASP A 117 -12.17 -19.52 7.49
N LYS A 118 -12.80 -18.97 8.52
CA LYS A 118 -12.15 -18.71 9.82
C LYS A 118 -10.86 -17.90 9.70
N GLN A 119 -10.89 -16.88 8.85
CA GLN A 119 -9.81 -15.91 8.78
C GLN A 119 -9.74 -15.13 10.10
N GLU A 120 -8.55 -15.01 10.65
CA GLU A 120 -8.27 -14.13 11.78
C GLU A 120 -8.29 -12.68 11.33
N VAL A 121 -9.11 -11.85 12.00
CA VAL A 121 -9.41 -10.48 11.61
C VAL A 121 -9.65 -9.63 12.84
N ALA A 122 -9.59 -8.30 12.70
CA ALA A 122 -9.86 -7.38 13.79
C ALA A 122 -11.21 -6.65 13.64
N LEU A 123 -11.86 -6.37 14.78
CA LEU A 123 -12.89 -5.36 14.90
C LEU A 123 -12.38 -4.22 15.76
N VAL A 124 -12.37 -3.02 15.18
CA VAL A 124 -11.85 -1.81 15.78
C VAL A 124 -12.91 -1.11 16.60
N ASN A 125 -12.61 -0.86 17.88
CA ASN A 125 -13.52 -0.18 18.82
C ASN A 125 -13.01 1.17 19.33
N TYR A 126 -11.80 1.57 18.94
CA TYR A 126 -11.19 2.85 19.30
C TYR A 126 -10.27 3.29 18.17
N ALA A 127 -10.45 4.49 17.62
CA ALA A 127 -9.72 4.95 16.45
C ALA A 127 -9.47 6.47 16.44
N TYR A 128 -8.29 6.87 16.01
CA TYR A 128 -8.04 8.10 15.27
C TYR A 128 -7.88 7.72 13.80
N TRP A 129 -8.78 8.20 12.96
CA TRP A 129 -8.86 7.86 11.54
C TRP A 129 -9.44 9.03 10.76
N GLU A 130 -8.89 9.30 9.59
CA GLU A 130 -9.33 10.34 8.65
C GLU A 130 -9.96 9.68 7.41
N GLY A 131 -11.15 9.12 7.57
CA GLY A 131 -11.83 8.36 6.53
C GLY A 131 -12.60 9.20 5.52
N ASP A 132 -13.21 8.52 4.57
CA ASP A 132 -13.87 9.07 3.39
C ASP A 132 -15.41 8.94 3.39
N ASN A 133 -16.02 8.43 4.46
CA ASN A 133 -17.43 8.03 4.57
C ASN A 133 -17.85 6.87 3.64
N ILE A 134 -16.92 6.17 3.00
CA ILE A 134 -17.13 5.07 2.06
C ILE A 134 -16.54 3.80 2.63
N THR A 135 -15.24 3.83 2.91
CA THR A 135 -14.49 2.68 3.39
C THR A 135 -14.80 2.36 4.85
N SER A 136 -14.97 1.09 5.14
CA SER A 136 -15.37 0.56 6.46
C SER A 136 -14.18 0.11 7.30
N GLY A 137 -12.99 0.04 6.68
CA GLY A 137 -11.77 -0.46 7.24
C GLY A 137 -10.69 -0.66 6.17
N LEU A 138 -9.75 -1.56 6.43
CA LEU A 138 -8.61 -1.76 5.56
C LEU A 138 -8.29 -3.26 5.44
N MET A 139 -7.80 -3.68 4.30
CA MET A 139 -7.33 -5.04 4.05
C MET A 139 -5.89 -5.04 3.56
N GLY A 140 -4.98 -5.48 4.44
CA GLY A 140 -3.56 -5.58 4.19
C GLY A 140 -3.16 -6.84 3.42
N PHE A 141 -2.28 -6.67 2.43
CA PHE A 141 -1.77 -7.71 1.54
C PHE A 141 -0.26 -7.97 1.70
N ALA A 142 0.44 -7.24 2.60
CA ALA A 142 1.86 -7.47 2.88
C ALA A 142 2.09 -8.82 3.61
N TYR A 143 3.34 -9.11 3.94
CA TYR A 143 3.68 -10.38 4.58
C TYR A 143 3.17 -10.49 6.03
N PRO A 144 2.82 -11.70 6.50
CA PRO A 144 2.26 -11.93 7.84
C PRO A 144 3.12 -11.44 9.01
N THR A 145 4.38 -11.14 8.78
CA THR A 145 5.29 -10.57 9.78
C THR A 145 4.94 -9.15 10.21
N LEU A 146 4.05 -8.48 9.48
CA LEU A 146 3.57 -7.13 9.79
C LEU A 146 2.17 -7.12 10.42
N THR A 147 1.62 -8.26 10.80
CA THR A 147 0.32 -8.30 11.49
C THR A 147 0.43 -7.76 12.91
N SER A 148 -0.61 -7.06 13.35
CA SER A 148 -0.64 -6.21 14.56
C SER A 148 -1.58 -6.77 15.65
N ALA A 149 -1.63 -8.11 15.79
CA ALA A 149 -2.28 -8.77 16.90
C ALA A 149 -1.32 -8.97 18.07
N TYR A 150 -1.82 -8.82 19.28
CA TYR A 150 -1.03 -8.91 20.52
C TYR A 150 -1.71 -9.73 21.59
N LYS A 151 -0.90 -10.49 22.35
CA LYS A 151 -1.37 -11.27 23.53
C LYS A 151 -1.74 -10.32 24.64
N GLY A 152 -2.94 -10.49 25.17
CA GLY A 152 -3.48 -9.65 26.24
C GLY A 152 -4.76 -8.94 25.82
N THR A 153 -5.21 -8.04 26.68
CA THR A 153 -6.44 -7.25 26.46
C THR A 153 -6.22 -5.75 26.70
N ASN A 154 -4.99 -5.35 26.90
CA ASN A 154 -4.62 -3.96 27.18
C ASN A 154 -3.60 -3.47 26.17
N PRO A 155 -4.02 -2.71 25.14
CA PRO A 155 -3.12 -2.23 24.10
C PRO A 155 -1.99 -1.31 24.62
N ALA A 156 -2.13 -0.71 25.78
CA ALA A 156 -1.09 0.16 26.33
C ALA A 156 0.19 -0.57 26.79
N VAL A 157 0.19 -1.91 26.82
CA VAL A 157 1.36 -2.74 27.18
C VAL A 157 1.84 -3.62 26.04
N ASP A 158 1.30 -3.45 24.86
CA ASP A 158 1.70 -4.22 23.69
C ASP A 158 3.14 -3.91 23.27
N ASN A 159 3.82 -4.93 22.80
CA ASN A 159 5.21 -4.84 22.41
C ASN A 159 5.54 -5.92 21.38
N THR A 160 6.04 -5.53 20.23
CA THR A 160 6.41 -6.42 19.11
C THR A 160 7.42 -7.51 19.45
N ASN A 161 8.21 -7.33 20.51
CA ASN A 161 9.21 -8.32 20.95
C ASN A 161 8.69 -9.33 21.98
N THR A 162 7.61 -9.01 22.72
CA THR A 162 7.21 -9.80 23.89
C THR A 162 5.75 -10.23 23.92
N THR A 163 4.85 -9.47 23.33
CA THR A 163 3.40 -9.78 23.31
C THR A 163 2.86 -10.04 21.91
N ASP A 164 3.70 -9.99 20.91
CA ASP A 164 3.36 -10.24 19.52
C ASP A 164 2.62 -11.59 19.34
N ALA A 165 1.56 -11.58 18.52
CA ALA A 165 0.72 -12.72 18.18
C ALA A 165 0.51 -12.80 16.68
N LEU A 166 1.61 -12.86 15.92
CA LEU A 166 1.58 -12.92 14.46
C LEU A 166 0.64 -14.01 13.94
N TYR A 167 -0.13 -13.67 12.93
CA TYR A 167 -1.07 -14.59 12.30
C TYR A 167 -0.94 -14.56 10.77
N THR A 168 -1.51 -15.56 10.09
CA THR A 168 -1.53 -15.60 8.63
C THR A 168 -2.67 -14.75 8.10
N ASN A 169 -2.38 -13.71 7.36
CA ASN A 169 -3.39 -12.85 6.75
C ASN A 169 -4.11 -13.54 5.58
N TRP A 170 -5.16 -12.90 5.08
CA TRP A 170 -6.09 -13.52 4.12
C TRP A 170 -5.40 -14.02 2.84
N VAL A 171 -4.52 -13.22 2.22
CA VAL A 171 -3.88 -13.60 0.95
C VAL A 171 -2.96 -14.81 1.11
N PHE A 172 -2.20 -14.87 2.21
CA PHE A 172 -1.34 -16.01 2.52
C PHE A 172 -2.15 -17.24 2.90
N ASN A 173 -3.25 -17.09 3.62
CA ASN A 173 -4.18 -18.20 3.87
C ASN A 173 -4.82 -18.75 2.59
N ALA A 174 -5.21 -17.88 1.67
CA ALA A 174 -5.73 -18.29 0.36
C ALA A 174 -4.69 -19.08 -0.47
N ILE A 175 -3.42 -18.68 -0.38
CA ILE A 175 -2.28 -19.40 -1.00
C ILE A 175 -2.06 -20.75 -0.32
N ASP A 176 -1.96 -20.78 1.01
CA ASP A 176 -1.66 -21.98 1.80
C ASP A 176 -2.75 -23.04 1.66
N GLN A 177 -4.02 -22.61 1.55
CA GLN A 177 -5.15 -23.50 1.28
C GLN A 177 -5.23 -23.93 -0.21
N GLY A 178 -4.36 -23.39 -1.06
CA GLY A 178 -4.32 -23.70 -2.50
C GLY A 178 -5.53 -23.16 -3.26
N LEU A 179 -6.19 -22.13 -2.75
CA LEU A 179 -7.33 -21.48 -3.41
C LEU A 179 -6.87 -20.61 -4.57
N ILE A 180 -5.70 -19.98 -4.45
CA ILE A 180 -5.05 -19.19 -5.49
C ILE A 180 -3.60 -19.64 -5.70
N SER A 181 -3.01 -19.30 -6.86
CA SER A 181 -1.55 -19.42 -7.05
C SER A 181 -0.83 -18.38 -6.17
N PRO A 182 0.45 -18.62 -5.79
CA PRO A 182 1.15 -17.77 -4.84
C PRO A 182 1.59 -16.43 -5.47
N MET A 183 0.63 -15.67 -5.96
CA MET A 183 0.79 -14.33 -6.54
C MET A 183 -0.53 -13.58 -6.54
N PHE A 184 -0.44 -12.27 -6.60
CA PHE A 184 -1.54 -11.40 -7.00
C PHE A 184 -0.97 -10.27 -7.89
N SER A 185 -1.83 -9.55 -8.57
CA SER A 185 -1.41 -8.44 -9.41
C SER A 185 -2.42 -7.30 -9.42
N VAL A 186 -1.91 -6.11 -9.60
CA VAL A 186 -2.64 -4.85 -9.53
C VAL A 186 -2.41 -4.05 -10.80
N ALA A 187 -3.48 -3.54 -11.36
CA ALA A 187 -3.46 -2.55 -12.42
C ALA A 187 -4.39 -1.42 -12.00
N MET A 188 -3.82 -0.34 -11.54
CA MET A 188 -4.55 0.85 -11.09
C MET A 188 -4.91 1.73 -12.29
N GLU A 189 -6.10 2.30 -12.27
CA GLU A 189 -6.56 3.30 -13.24
C GLU A 189 -7.03 4.54 -12.47
N ARG A 190 -6.90 5.71 -13.09
CA ARG A 190 -7.37 6.96 -12.49
C ARG A 190 -8.90 7.00 -12.47
N GLY A 191 -9.49 7.45 -11.37
CA GLY A 191 -10.94 7.57 -11.21
C GLY A 191 -11.61 8.44 -12.28
N SER A 192 -10.87 9.41 -12.84
CA SER A 192 -11.30 10.23 -13.98
C SER A 192 -11.68 9.41 -15.21
N ASN A 193 -11.22 8.17 -15.32
CA ASN A 193 -11.55 7.24 -16.41
C ASN A 193 -12.79 6.37 -16.13
N GLY A 194 -13.44 6.56 -14.96
CA GLY A 194 -14.69 5.89 -14.60
C GLY A 194 -14.51 4.56 -13.89
N GLY A 195 -13.32 4.24 -13.41
CA GLY A 195 -13.01 3.05 -12.60
C GLY A 195 -11.63 3.17 -11.98
N GLY A 196 -11.33 2.35 -10.96
CA GLY A 196 -10.03 2.32 -10.26
C GLY A 196 -9.08 1.25 -10.78
N GLY A 197 -9.47 0.47 -11.79
CA GLY A 197 -8.64 -0.63 -12.28
C GLY A 197 -9.04 -2.00 -11.75
N GLN A 198 -8.06 -2.90 -11.58
CA GLN A 198 -8.34 -4.30 -11.26
C GLN A 198 -7.28 -4.93 -10.36
N LEU A 199 -7.74 -5.60 -9.31
CA LEU A 199 -6.97 -6.59 -8.54
C LEU A 199 -7.22 -7.98 -9.13
N ALA A 200 -6.17 -8.77 -9.36
CA ALA A 200 -6.24 -10.15 -9.80
C ALA A 200 -5.53 -11.08 -8.81
N LEU A 201 -6.25 -12.05 -8.28
CA LEU A 201 -5.76 -13.04 -7.32
C LEU A 201 -5.32 -14.32 -8.03
N GLY A 202 -4.10 -14.78 -7.77
CA GLY A 202 -3.53 -15.98 -8.35
C GLY A 202 -3.18 -15.88 -9.84
N GLY A 203 -3.15 -14.68 -10.42
CA GLY A 203 -2.87 -14.48 -11.85
C GLY A 203 -2.71 -13.02 -12.24
N LEU A 204 -3.00 -12.69 -13.50
CA LEU A 204 -2.84 -11.37 -14.09
C LEU A 204 -4.19 -10.69 -14.34
N PRO A 205 -4.23 -9.34 -14.34
CA PRO A 205 -5.44 -8.59 -14.66
C PRO A 205 -5.92 -8.89 -16.09
N SER A 206 -7.22 -8.78 -16.30
CA SER A 206 -7.85 -9.02 -17.61
C SER A 206 -7.95 -7.76 -18.48
N ILE A 207 -7.63 -6.58 -17.91
CA ILE A 207 -7.60 -5.31 -18.65
C ILE A 207 -6.45 -5.26 -19.66
N SER A 208 -6.46 -4.25 -20.52
CA SER A 208 -5.44 -4.10 -21.57
C SER A 208 -4.19 -3.41 -21.03
N TYR A 209 -3.01 -3.98 -21.27
CA TYR A 209 -1.71 -3.40 -20.92
C TYR A 209 -0.61 -4.02 -21.78
N ASN A 210 0.60 -3.44 -21.76
CA ASN A 210 1.76 -4.05 -22.43
C ASN A 210 2.20 -5.30 -21.64
N LYS A 211 2.15 -6.47 -22.27
CA LYS A 211 2.43 -7.77 -21.61
C LYS A 211 3.92 -8.11 -21.51
N THR A 212 4.81 -7.15 -21.71
CA THR A 212 6.25 -7.34 -21.53
C THR A 212 6.61 -6.99 -20.10
N PHE A 213 6.83 -8.02 -19.27
CA PHE A 213 7.20 -7.84 -17.88
C PHE A 213 8.71 -7.76 -17.68
N THR A 214 9.12 -6.90 -16.77
CA THR A 214 10.46 -6.82 -16.18
C THR A 214 10.38 -7.28 -14.74
N SER A 215 11.24 -8.23 -14.34
CA SER A 215 11.28 -8.77 -12.98
C SER A 215 12.42 -8.16 -12.17
N THR A 216 12.21 -8.03 -10.87
CA THR A 216 13.24 -7.69 -9.88
C THR A 216 13.02 -8.51 -8.61
N PRO A 217 14.08 -9.00 -7.91
CA PRO A 217 13.91 -9.78 -6.70
C PRO A 217 13.34 -8.93 -5.56
N LEU A 218 12.58 -9.58 -4.67
CA LEU A 218 12.23 -9.04 -3.36
C LEU A 218 13.42 -9.16 -2.42
N HIS A 219 13.55 -8.18 -1.52
CA HIS A 219 14.62 -8.11 -0.55
C HIS A 219 14.09 -8.18 0.88
N ILE A 220 14.82 -8.90 1.75
CA ILE A 220 14.58 -8.87 3.20
C ILE A 220 15.42 -7.72 3.75
N VAL A 221 14.75 -6.64 4.13
CA VAL A 221 15.36 -5.40 4.61
C VAL A 221 14.59 -4.90 5.82
N GLU A 222 15.30 -4.48 6.84
CA GLU A 222 14.73 -3.78 7.98
C GLU A 222 14.59 -2.29 7.63
N LEU A 223 13.41 -1.89 7.15
CA LEU A 223 13.10 -0.50 6.81
C LEU A 223 12.51 0.26 8.00
N ILE A 224 11.85 -0.48 8.88
CA ILE A 224 11.35 0.02 10.17
C ILE A 224 11.91 -0.86 11.29
N PRO A 225 12.18 -0.32 12.49
CA PRO A 225 12.68 -1.10 13.61
C PRO A 225 11.65 -2.15 14.07
N ASP A 226 11.75 -3.37 13.55
CA ASP A 226 10.95 -4.52 13.95
C ASP A 226 11.84 -5.78 13.98
N ALA A 227 11.84 -6.47 15.13
CA ALA A 227 12.68 -7.66 15.33
C ALA A 227 12.31 -8.83 14.38
N ASN A 228 11.07 -8.86 13.86
CA ASN A 228 10.60 -9.88 12.93
C ASN A 228 10.95 -9.53 11.48
N ALA A 229 10.86 -8.26 11.10
CA ALA A 229 11.16 -7.76 9.76
C ALA A 229 12.63 -7.97 9.36
N ALA A 230 13.56 -7.93 10.30
CA ALA A 230 14.99 -8.09 10.04
C ALA A 230 15.41 -9.47 9.48
N LYS A 231 14.54 -10.48 9.55
CA LYS A 231 14.89 -11.89 9.20
C LYS A 231 13.92 -12.51 8.20
N ASN A 232 12.84 -11.84 7.87
CA ASN A 232 11.77 -12.36 7.03
C ASN A 232 11.35 -11.30 6.02
N TYR A 233 10.66 -11.72 4.98
CA TYR A 233 9.92 -10.76 4.17
C TYR A 233 8.86 -10.08 5.04
N SER A 234 8.76 -8.76 4.88
CA SER A 234 7.78 -7.89 5.56
C SER A 234 6.99 -7.10 4.52
N PHE A 235 7.61 -6.10 3.94
CA PHE A 235 7.10 -5.34 2.81
C PHE A 235 7.52 -5.98 1.47
N TYR A 236 6.83 -5.61 0.40
CA TYR A 236 7.29 -5.89 -0.97
C TYR A 236 8.37 -4.89 -1.35
N THR A 237 9.59 -5.17 -0.90
CA THR A 237 10.74 -4.28 -1.01
C THR A 237 11.59 -4.62 -2.21
N ILE A 238 11.84 -3.65 -3.06
CA ILE A 238 12.69 -3.77 -4.25
C ILE A 238 13.89 -2.82 -4.18
N LEU A 239 14.89 -3.06 -5.02
CA LEU A 239 16.03 -2.17 -5.22
C LEU A 239 16.04 -1.71 -6.69
N PRO A 240 15.70 -0.45 -6.99
CA PRO A 240 15.80 0.07 -8.35
C PRO A 240 17.26 0.21 -8.79
N GLU A 241 17.51 0.22 -10.09
CA GLU A 241 18.85 0.49 -10.64
C GLU A 241 19.18 1.98 -10.70
N GLY A 242 18.17 2.85 -10.68
CA GLY A 242 18.34 4.28 -10.73
C GLY A 242 17.06 5.01 -11.14
N TYR A 243 17.22 6.31 -11.37
CA TYR A 243 16.16 7.20 -11.85
C TYR A 243 16.58 7.90 -13.15
N VAL A 244 15.59 8.25 -13.98
CA VAL A 244 15.78 8.97 -15.22
C VAL A 244 15.11 10.34 -15.09
N LEU A 245 15.90 11.40 -15.17
CA LEU A 245 15.44 12.78 -15.09
C LEU A 245 15.77 13.49 -16.41
N GLU A 246 14.77 14.08 -17.06
CA GLU A 246 14.93 14.84 -18.32
C GLU A 246 15.80 14.13 -19.38
N GLY A 247 15.86 12.78 -19.36
CA GLY A 247 16.67 11.99 -20.29
C GLY A 247 18.11 11.75 -19.87
N ALA A 248 18.59 12.33 -18.78
CA ALA A 248 19.81 11.92 -18.10
C ALA A 248 19.51 10.69 -17.22
N VAL A 249 20.45 9.77 -17.11
CA VAL A 249 20.33 8.61 -16.22
C VAL A 249 21.21 8.83 -15.01
N GLU A 250 20.61 9.05 -13.86
CA GLU A 250 21.29 8.88 -12.59
C GLU A 250 21.26 7.40 -12.23
N SER A 251 22.33 6.70 -12.56
CA SER A 251 22.52 5.30 -12.23
C SER A 251 23.27 5.22 -10.90
N PHE A 252 22.66 4.64 -9.88
CA PHE A 252 23.32 4.40 -8.58
C PHE A 252 24.42 3.33 -8.68
N TRP A 253 24.44 2.58 -9.77
CA TRP A 253 25.35 1.47 -10.04
C TRP A 253 26.31 1.85 -11.19
N GLY A 254 27.13 2.87 -10.96
CA GLY A 254 28.31 3.07 -11.78
C GLY A 254 29.30 1.91 -11.57
N PRO A 255 30.37 1.76 -12.40
CA PRO A 255 31.32 0.65 -12.30
C PRO A 255 32.13 0.63 -11.00
N GLN A 256 31.84 1.46 -10.02
CA GLN A 256 32.41 1.42 -8.68
C GLN A 256 31.38 0.86 -7.72
N GLU A 257 31.74 -0.25 -7.05
CA GLU A 257 30.98 -0.84 -5.96
C GLU A 257 30.63 0.23 -4.92
N ILE A 258 29.33 0.59 -4.85
CA ILE A 258 28.81 1.38 -3.73
C ILE A 258 28.89 0.47 -2.50
N GLU A 259 29.51 0.96 -1.43
CA GLU A 259 29.64 0.25 -0.16
C GLU A 259 28.26 -0.24 0.31
N VAL A 260 28.20 -1.44 0.85
CA VAL A 260 26.98 -2.14 1.28
C VAL A 260 26.07 -1.29 2.19
N GLU A 261 26.64 -0.37 2.97
CA GLU A 261 25.95 0.54 3.87
C GLU A 261 25.08 1.61 3.15
N ARG A 262 25.36 1.92 1.86
CA ARG A 262 24.57 2.89 1.09
C ARG A 262 23.42 2.26 0.30
N LYS A 263 23.37 0.94 0.18
CA LYS A 263 22.27 0.27 -0.55
C LYS A 263 20.93 0.40 0.17
N THR A 264 20.95 0.46 1.50
CA THR A 264 19.74 0.63 2.32
C THR A 264 18.99 1.92 1.99
N ASP A 265 19.69 2.95 1.56
CA ASP A 265 19.12 4.27 1.29
C ASP A 265 18.26 4.29 0.00
N TYR A 266 18.28 3.21 -0.80
CA TYR A 266 17.59 3.13 -2.09
C TYR A 266 16.54 2.01 -2.17
N TYR A 267 16.44 1.15 -1.16
CA TYR A 267 15.36 0.17 -1.12
C TYR A 267 14.02 0.89 -1.02
N ALA A 268 13.05 0.47 -1.82
CA ALA A 268 11.72 1.05 -1.84
C ALA A 268 10.64 -0.02 -1.62
N ILE A 269 9.61 0.32 -0.87
CA ILE A 269 8.40 -0.48 -0.69
C ILE A 269 7.47 -0.19 -1.88
N VAL A 270 6.82 -1.22 -2.43
CA VAL A 270 5.72 -1.06 -3.39
C VAL A 270 4.41 -1.15 -2.60
N ASP A 271 3.74 -0.01 -2.46
CA ASP A 271 2.70 0.17 -1.45
C ASP A 271 1.46 0.90 -2.01
N SER A 272 0.34 0.19 -2.08
CA SER A 272 -0.95 0.74 -2.53
C SER A 272 -1.76 1.44 -1.43
N GLY A 273 -1.28 1.44 -0.19
CA GLY A 273 -1.82 2.21 0.92
C GLY A 273 -1.20 3.61 1.03
N THR A 274 -0.24 3.93 0.14
CA THR A 274 0.41 5.24 0.08
C THR A 274 0.11 5.92 -1.26
N THR A 275 -0.48 7.12 -1.23
CA THR A 275 -0.79 7.90 -2.43
C THR A 275 0.46 8.35 -3.17
N LEU A 276 1.44 8.87 -2.41
CA LEU A 276 2.62 9.56 -2.94
C LEU A 276 3.78 8.59 -3.20
N MET A 277 4.74 9.08 -3.94
CA MET A 277 6.02 8.42 -4.15
C MET A 277 7.07 9.09 -3.30
N TYR A 278 7.62 8.39 -2.30
CA TYR A 278 8.71 8.88 -1.45
C TYR A 278 10.05 8.37 -1.97
N LEU A 279 10.95 9.30 -2.27
CA LEU A 279 12.26 9.01 -2.85
C LEU A 279 13.40 9.50 -1.95
N PRO A 280 14.64 9.00 -2.14
CA PRO A 280 15.80 9.57 -1.49
C PRO A 280 15.80 11.11 -1.63
N PRO A 281 16.04 11.87 -0.55
CA PRO A 281 15.84 13.33 -0.53
C PRO A 281 16.46 14.07 -1.70
N HIS A 282 17.71 13.74 -2.08
CA HIS A 282 18.40 14.40 -3.19
C HIS A 282 17.72 14.15 -4.54
N ILE A 283 17.06 12.98 -4.75
CA ILE A 283 16.32 12.70 -5.99
C ILE A 283 15.01 13.49 -6.00
N ALA A 284 14.27 13.47 -4.89
CA ALA A 284 13.03 14.23 -4.77
C ALA A 284 13.27 15.74 -4.96
N GLU A 285 14.32 16.29 -4.33
CA GLU A 285 14.73 17.68 -4.48
C GLU A 285 15.07 18.02 -5.95
N GLU A 286 15.79 17.14 -6.66
CA GLU A 286 16.16 17.35 -8.05
C GLU A 286 14.93 17.32 -8.96
N VAL A 287 14.01 16.37 -8.78
CA VAL A 287 12.73 16.33 -9.51
C VAL A 287 11.95 17.62 -9.29
N ASN A 288 11.82 18.07 -8.04
CA ASN A 288 11.07 19.27 -7.68
C ASN A 288 11.71 20.56 -8.23
N ALA A 289 13.03 20.60 -8.32
CA ALA A 289 13.75 21.72 -8.92
C ALA A 289 13.61 21.80 -10.46
N LEU A 290 13.29 20.69 -11.12
CA LEU A 290 13.11 20.60 -12.58
C LEU A 290 11.72 20.97 -13.09
N PHE A 291 10.76 21.20 -12.20
CA PHE A 291 9.45 21.73 -12.61
C PHE A 291 9.57 23.12 -13.22
N ASP A 292 8.63 23.49 -14.08
CA ASP A 292 8.51 24.85 -14.62
C ASP A 292 7.13 25.46 -14.24
N PRO A 293 7.08 26.40 -13.27
CA PRO A 293 8.15 26.83 -12.36
C PRO A 293 8.56 25.76 -11.34
N PRO A 294 9.76 25.86 -10.72
CA PRO A 294 10.20 24.94 -9.67
C PRO A 294 9.23 24.85 -8.50
N SER A 295 9.08 23.66 -7.92
CA SER A 295 8.21 23.41 -6.77
C SER A 295 8.69 24.13 -5.51
N VAL A 296 7.78 24.35 -4.57
CA VAL A 296 8.03 25.02 -3.30
C VAL A 296 7.81 24.04 -2.15
N TRP A 297 8.78 23.98 -1.23
CA TRP A 297 8.64 23.23 0.00
C TRP A 297 7.75 23.98 0.99
N ILE A 298 6.69 23.34 1.48
CA ILE A 298 5.78 23.86 2.49
C ILE A 298 6.21 23.32 3.85
N GLU A 299 6.91 24.14 4.62
CA GLU A 299 7.57 23.72 5.87
C GLU A 299 6.60 23.20 6.92
N ASP A 300 5.41 23.82 7.04
CA ASP A 300 4.41 23.45 8.05
C ASP A 300 3.71 22.11 7.73
N GLU A 301 3.73 21.69 6.48
CA GLU A 301 3.08 20.45 5.99
C GLU A 301 4.11 19.36 5.67
N GLY A 302 5.37 19.74 5.47
CA GLY A 302 6.44 18.80 5.15
C GLY A 302 6.33 18.20 3.75
N VAL A 303 5.79 18.95 2.78
CA VAL A 303 5.58 18.50 1.40
C VAL A 303 6.02 19.55 0.38
N TYR A 304 6.28 19.11 -0.84
CA TYR A 304 6.41 19.98 -2.01
C TYR A 304 5.04 20.22 -2.65
N GLU A 305 4.77 21.48 -2.96
CA GLU A 305 3.64 21.91 -3.77
C GLU A 305 4.10 22.75 -4.97
N ASN A 306 3.20 22.90 -5.94
CA ASN A 306 3.43 23.75 -7.10
C ASN A 306 2.16 24.47 -7.56
N ASP A 307 2.29 25.43 -8.48
CA ASP A 307 1.15 25.95 -9.24
C ASP A 307 0.46 24.78 -9.97
N CYS A 308 -0.85 24.68 -9.85
CA CYS A 308 -1.61 23.57 -10.48
C CYS A 308 -1.51 23.53 -12.01
N ASN A 309 -0.94 24.57 -12.64
CA ASN A 309 -0.63 24.61 -14.08
C ASN A 309 0.86 24.45 -14.37
N ALA A 310 1.69 24.16 -13.37
CA ALA A 310 3.11 23.92 -13.56
C ALA A 310 3.36 22.73 -14.48
N THR A 311 4.49 22.73 -15.17
CA THR A 311 4.87 21.62 -16.04
C THR A 311 5.81 20.68 -15.29
N PRO A 312 5.39 19.42 -15.00
CA PRO A 312 6.27 18.43 -14.38
C PRO A 312 7.42 18.01 -15.29
N PRO A 313 8.59 17.66 -14.73
CA PRO A 313 9.69 17.10 -15.50
C PRO A 313 9.35 15.69 -16.00
N LYS A 314 10.10 15.24 -17.00
CA LYS A 314 10.06 13.83 -17.42
C LYS A 314 10.86 13.00 -16.44
N PHE A 315 10.18 12.08 -15.76
CA PHE A 315 10.74 11.23 -14.72
C PHE A 315 10.41 9.75 -14.93
N ALA A 316 11.35 8.87 -14.63
CA ALA A 316 11.13 7.41 -14.63
C ALA A 316 11.96 6.71 -13.56
N VAL A 317 11.46 5.55 -13.12
CA VAL A 317 12.22 4.57 -12.32
C VAL A 317 12.82 3.54 -13.26
N ARG A 318 14.13 3.27 -13.11
CA ARG A 318 14.80 2.20 -13.84
C ARG A 318 14.85 0.93 -12.99
N ILE A 319 14.23 -0.13 -13.49
CA ILE A 319 14.21 -1.46 -12.86
C ILE A 319 14.69 -2.48 -13.89
N ASN A 320 15.77 -3.18 -13.58
CA ASN A 320 16.38 -4.24 -14.41
C ASN A 320 16.46 -3.85 -15.90
N GLY A 321 17.02 -2.66 -16.18
CA GLY A 321 17.25 -2.12 -17.50
C GLY A 321 16.04 -1.53 -18.21
N THR A 322 14.86 -1.52 -17.57
CA THR A 322 13.62 -0.95 -18.14
C THR A 322 13.27 0.36 -17.40
N ASP A 323 12.97 1.41 -18.17
CA ASP A 323 12.53 2.70 -17.63
C ASP A 323 11.00 2.74 -17.56
N PHE A 324 10.47 2.85 -16.35
CA PHE A 324 9.04 3.03 -16.08
C PHE A 324 8.76 4.51 -15.85
N TYR A 325 8.24 5.16 -16.88
CA TYR A 325 7.92 6.59 -16.84
C TYR A 325 6.65 6.84 -16.05
N ILE A 326 6.70 7.90 -15.22
CA ILE A 326 5.53 8.37 -14.48
C ILE A 326 4.80 9.42 -15.34
N ASN A 327 3.48 9.29 -15.42
CA ASN A 327 2.67 10.26 -16.14
C ASN A 327 2.71 11.62 -15.44
N PRO A 328 2.85 12.72 -16.17
CA PRO A 328 2.84 14.07 -15.59
C PRO A 328 1.64 14.37 -14.68
N GLN A 329 0.48 13.77 -14.95
CA GLN A 329 -0.72 13.93 -14.12
C GLN A 329 -0.59 13.28 -12.72
N ASP A 330 0.28 12.27 -12.57
CA ASP A 330 0.56 11.66 -11.26
C ASP A 330 1.73 12.36 -10.55
N ILE A 331 2.59 13.07 -11.31
CA ILE A 331 3.69 13.85 -10.72
C ILE A 331 3.15 15.17 -10.13
N LEU A 332 2.10 15.77 -10.72
CA LEU A 332 1.40 16.94 -10.16
C LEU A 332 -0.08 16.59 -10.01
N ILE A 333 -0.53 16.43 -8.78
CA ILE A 333 -1.89 16.02 -8.44
C ILE A 333 -2.76 17.26 -8.39
N THR A 334 -3.61 17.46 -9.41
CA THR A 334 -4.39 18.69 -9.60
C THR A 334 -5.89 18.56 -9.28
N GLY A 335 -6.33 17.37 -8.84
CA GLY A 335 -7.71 17.10 -8.42
C GLY A 335 -8.05 17.71 -7.05
N GLU A 336 -9.25 17.39 -6.54
CA GLU A 336 -9.64 17.80 -5.18
C GLU A 336 -8.66 17.24 -4.14
N GLU A 337 -8.15 16.03 -4.36
CA GLU A 337 -7.17 15.32 -3.55
C GLU A 337 -5.80 16.00 -3.46
N GLY A 338 -5.44 16.79 -4.46
CA GLY A 338 -4.12 17.46 -4.51
C GLY A 338 -4.17 18.96 -4.30
N TYR A 339 -5.34 19.60 -4.37
CA TYR A 339 -5.46 21.04 -4.23
C TYR A 339 -5.53 21.48 -2.77
N ASP A 340 -4.56 22.24 -2.33
CA ASP A 340 -4.61 22.86 -1.00
C ASP A 340 -5.22 24.28 -1.06
N PRO A 341 -6.41 24.48 -0.48
CA PRO A 341 -7.04 25.79 -0.45
C PRO A 341 -6.31 26.81 0.46
N SER A 342 -5.43 26.37 1.34
CA SER A 342 -4.68 27.24 2.26
C SER A 342 -3.53 27.94 1.56
N THR A 343 -2.83 27.24 0.68
CA THR A 343 -1.71 27.72 -0.13
C THR A 343 -2.17 28.17 -1.52
N GLY A 344 -3.20 27.54 -2.05
CA GLY A 344 -3.67 27.66 -3.44
C GLY A 344 -2.79 26.86 -4.41
N GLY A 345 -1.93 25.99 -3.90
CA GLY A 345 -1.07 25.08 -4.62
C GLY A 345 -1.70 23.73 -4.90
N CYS A 346 -0.97 22.90 -5.63
CA CYS A 346 -1.28 21.51 -5.87
C CYS A 346 -0.11 20.62 -5.40
N LEU A 347 -0.46 19.49 -4.79
CA LEU A 347 0.48 18.55 -4.22
C LEU A 347 1.35 17.90 -5.30
N VAL A 348 2.65 17.85 -5.08
CA VAL A 348 3.55 17.09 -5.93
C VAL A 348 3.53 15.62 -5.52
N GLY A 349 3.33 14.71 -6.48
CA GLY A 349 3.28 13.27 -6.24
C GLY A 349 4.61 12.64 -5.84
N ILE A 350 5.72 13.39 -5.92
CA ILE A 350 7.07 12.92 -5.57
C ILE A 350 7.62 13.76 -4.43
N GLN A 351 7.80 13.10 -3.26
CA GLN A 351 8.21 13.71 -2.01
C GLN A 351 9.52 13.09 -1.48
N PRO A 352 10.27 13.79 -0.62
CA PRO A 352 11.47 13.23 0.00
C PRO A 352 11.11 12.18 1.06
N SER A 353 11.78 11.04 1.06
CA SER A 353 11.83 10.12 2.19
C SER A 353 12.72 10.67 3.31
N GLY A 354 12.72 10.06 4.47
CA GLY A 354 13.54 10.45 5.62
C GLY A 354 12.69 10.68 6.87
N ASP A 355 13.36 11.01 7.99
CA ASP A 355 12.72 11.24 9.30
C ASP A 355 11.74 10.12 9.73
N GLY A 356 12.09 8.86 9.39
CA GLY A 356 11.28 7.68 9.68
C GLY A 356 10.38 7.22 8.53
N ILE A 357 10.31 7.96 7.42
CA ILE A 357 9.60 7.57 6.20
C ILE A 357 10.57 6.84 5.27
N PRO A 358 10.37 5.54 4.95
CA PRO A 358 11.18 4.82 3.96
C PRO A 358 10.92 5.34 2.54
N ASN A 359 11.71 4.90 1.55
CA ASN A 359 11.31 5.11 0.16
C ASN A 359 10.10 4.24 -0.14
N ILE A 360 9.09 4.83 -0.78
CA ILE A 360 7.82 4.18 -1.11
C ILE A 360 7.47 4.48 -2.56
N TYR A 361 7.09 3.46 -3.30
CA TYR A 361 6.49 3.56 -4.62
C TYR A 361 4.98 3.35 -4.44
N GLY A 362 4.30 4.42 -4.09
CA GLY A 362 2.86 4.47 -3.88
C GLY A 362 2.06 4.56 -5.17
N ASP A 363 0.83 5.02 -5.08
CA ASP A 363 -0.09 5.11 -6.23
C ASP A 363 0.44 5.98 -7.37
N THR A 364 1.20 7.03 -7.04
CA THR A 364 1.93 7.85 -8.03
C THR A 364 2.79 6.99 -8.98
N PHE A 365 3.42 5.91 -8.49
CA PHE A 365 4.13 4.94 -9.32
C PHE A 365 3.20 3.86 -9.86
N MET A 366 2.34 3.30 -9.00
CA MET A 366 1.56 2.09 -9.31
C MET A 366 0.50 2.33 -10.40
N LYS A 367 -0.01 3.54 -10.54
CA LYS A 367 -0.90 3.95 -11.66
C LYS A 367 -0.24 3.82 -13.04
N ASN A 368 1.08 3.77 -13.12
CA ASN A 368 1.84 3.74 -14.38
C ASN A 368 2.33 2.33 -14.77
N VAL A 369 2.04 1.32 -13.95
CA VAL A 369 2.49 -0.06 -14.15
C VAL A 369 1.39 -1.06 -13.84
N VAL A 370 1.46 -2.23 -14.46
CA VAL A 370 0.84 -3.43 -13.89
C VAL A 370 1.87 -4.07 -12.97
N ALA A 371 1.60 -4.06 -11.67
CA ALA A 371 2.46 -4.62 -10.64
C ALA A 371 2.04 -6.06 -10.31
N VAL A 372 2.97 -7.00 -10.40
CA VAL A 372 2.76 -8.41 -10.02
C VAL A 372 3.60 -8.70 -8.78
N PHE A 373 2.94 -9.07 -7.73
CA PHE A 373 3.49 -9.50 -6.46
C PHE A 373 3.62 -11.03 -6.50
N ASP A 374 4.76 -11.53 -6.99
CA ASP A 374 5.01 -12.98 -7.11
C ASP A 374 5.66 -13.52 -5.84
N ILE A 375 4.81 -13.88 -4.88
CA ILE A 375 5.20 -14.43 -3.59
C ILE A 375 5.96 -15.76 -3.78
N GLY A 376 5.49 -16.58 -4.73
CA GLY A 376 6.08 -17.89 -5.00
C GLY A 376 7.48 -17.84 -5.59
N ALA A 377 7.77 -16.83 -6.39
CA ALA A 377 9.10 -16.59 -6.96
C ALA A 377 9.95 -15.62 -6.11
N SER A 378 9.38 -14.99 -5.09
CA SER A 378 10.00 -13.91 -4.31
C SER A 378 10.52 -12.78 -5.20
N GLU A 379 9.68 -12.31 -6.11
CA GLU A 379 9.99 -11.22 -7.04
C GLU A 379 8.79 -10.31 -7.27
N MET A 380 9.07 -9.06 -7.64
CA MET A 380 8.11 -8.17 -8.28
C MET A 380 8.30 -8.23 -9.79
N ARG A 381 7.19 -8.12 -10.53
CA ARG A 381 7.22 -7.93 -11.98
C ARG A 381 6.41 -6.71 -12.36
N PHE A 382 6.94 -5.91 -13.26
CA PHE A 382 6.30 -4.69 -13.72
C PHE A 382 6.15 -4.71 -15.24
N ALA A 383 5.00 -4.31 -15.72
CA ALA A 383 4.76 -4.03 -17.14
C ALA A 383 4.22 -2.60 -17.28
N PRO A 384 4.62 -1.83 -18.31
CA PRO A 384 4.05 -0.50 -18.52
C PRO A 384 2.52 -0.58 -18.68
N HIS A 385 1.82 0.30 -18.00
CA HIS A 385 0.39 0.49 -18.12
C HIS A 385 0.16 1.78 -18.93
N GLU A 386 -0.12 1.66 -20.23
CA GLU A 386 -0.06 2.78 -21.17
C GLU A 386 -1.44 3.45 -21.43
N TYR A 387 -2.50 3.01 -20.76
CA TYR A 387 -3.86 3.47 -21.07
C TYR A 387 -4.40 4.42 -20.00
N TYR A 388 -4.25 5.69 -20.34
CA TYR A 388 -4.83 6.79 -19.56
C TYR A 388 -5.47 7.82 -20.48
#